data_033ab553896192c48e5e42741c3c5a2c
#
_entry.id   033ab553896192c48e5e42741c3c5a2c
#
_cell.length_a   1.000
_cell.length_b   1.000
_cell.length_c   1.000
_cell.angle_alpha   90.00
_cell.angle_beta   90.00
_cell.angle_gamma   90.00
#
_symmetry.space_group_name_H-M   'P 1'
#
loop_
_entity.id
_entity.type
_entity.pdbx_description
1 polymer ?
#
loop_
_entity_poly.entity_id
_entity_poly.type
_entity_poly.pdbx_seq_one_letter_code
_entity_poly.pdbx_strand_id
1 'polypeptide(L)'
;MRLVRKVATTDAASKFKSMQANARVIKNYRHKFLDTLSSSIKAKFDAHLMDNEQDMLGFIEGLGFIYKDIIRIKDDVEPLFPADYEIFAYLIKTYHRLLNESIRKVVELAPEAKVLLELHAWIKEYRPSMKELEVPIAWLQPPLLDGKSQELIEDYVKLIVTKLDEWTVNLMKEETGKFTWRTKEPEQSDDGQFGMEGVVDFFHIVNQQCDLALDSNQGAVLGRVVTECSKVMRRGQQQWLQVVADESRAQVEKKPEEVPGGLVEYVIALANDQLKSADYAESLSARLEPLVSDKYKAIISQNLNEAIDGYLDVAKQCTSSLVAFVFNDIKTATGRLITPPWYTEALMPQIIETMRDYMSDYKDHLNPSIFEILVEDLLDAFLIAYLTALRRAATRSLRMPTALDLIKSDIDSAFEFFATHKPPQDLQLNFEVLNMVVSMLSASSSMVFMDYWTFAKIHGPNLPFVEAIIKARDDFDRVQVNEIMETLRRKVKEEGIGEPAEPTIMVCDTFSTH
;
A
#
# COMPACT_ATOMS: atom_id res chain seq x y z
N MET A 1 23.21 36.38 -53.49
CA MET A 1 23.44 35.01 -54.06
C MET A 1 24.19 35.01 -55.38
N ARG A 2 23.78 35.73 -56.48
CA ARG A 2 24.53 35.78 -57.75
C ARG A 2 25.99 36.24 -57.58
N LEU A 3 26.25 37.28 -56.77
CA LEU A 3 27.61 37.77 -56.45
C LEU A 3 28.47 36.74 -55.69
N VAL A 4 27.90 36.08 -54.70
CA VAL A 4 28.62 35.06 -53.90
C VAL A 4 28.99 33.86 -54.77
N ARG A 5 28.11 33.43 -55.66
CA ARG A 5 28.35 32.35 -56.62
C ARG A 5 29.43 32.77 -57.66
N LYS A 6 29.36 34.01 -58.14
CA LYS A 6 30.33 34.54 -59.10
C LYS A 6 31.76 34.65 -58.47
N VAL A 7 31.85 35.03 -57.19
CA VAL A 7 33.10 35.12 -56.47
C VAL A 7 33.62 33.69 -56.18
N ALA A 8 32.79 32.74 -55.80
CA ALA A 8 33.17 31.33 -55.56
C ALA A 8 33.73 30.65 -56.82
N THR A 9 33.06 30.86 -58.00
CA THR A 9 33.57 30.35 -59.29
C THR A 9 34.87 31.00 -59.71
N THR A 10 35.06 32.29 -59.41
CA THR A 10 36.32 33.00 -59.69
C THR A 10 37.43 32.51 -58.78
N ASP A 11 37.17 32.23 -57.50
CA ASP A 11 38.11 31.69 -56.53
C ASP A 11 38.52 30.25 -56.91
N ALA A 12 37.58 29.40 -57.37
CA ALA A 12 37.86 28.06 -57.84
C ALA A 12 38.73 28.08 -59.11
N ALA A 13 38.42 28.98 -60.05
CA ALA A 13 39.23 29.16 -61.26
C ALA A 13 40.65 29.69 -60.97
N SER A 14 40.84 30.49 -59.91
CA SER A 14 42.14 31.02 -59.52
C SER A 14 43.06 29.96 -58.90
N LYS A 15 42.53 28.86 -58.33
CA LYS A 15 43.32 27.74 -57.83
C LYS A 15 44.18 27.07 -58.90
N PHE A 16 43.76 27.13 -60.15
CA PHE A 16 44.45 26.48 -61.28
C PHE A 16 45.49 27.41 -62.00
N LYS A 17 45.57 28.71 -61.64
CA LYS A 17 46.38 29.70 -62.36
C LYS A 17 47.51 30.31 -61.54
N SER A 18 47.79 29.95 -60.32
CA SER A 18 48.78 30.62 -59.49
C SER A 18 50.04 29.79 -59.29
N MET A 19 50.87 29.78 -60.27
CA MET A 19 52.34 29.52 -60.08
C MET A 19 53.18 30.80 -60.08
N GLN A 20 52.57 31.98 -59.87
CA GLN A 20 53.30 33.24 -59.80
C GLN A 20 52.86 34.14 -58.66
N ALA A 21 53.77 34.94 -58.19
CA ALA A 21 53.88 35.65 -56.90
C ALA A 21 52.78 36.64 -56.46
N ASN A 22 51.53 36.54 -56.89
CA ASN A 22 50.43 37.31 -56.38
C ASN A 22 49.13 36.42 -56.26
N ALA A 23 49.23 35.34 -55.49
CA ALA A 23 48.10 34.45 -55.25
C ALA A 23 47.00 35.23 -54.55
N ARG A 24 45.82 35.38 -55.20
CA ARG A 24 44.61 35.90 -54.60
C ARG A 24 44.25 35.05 -53.41
N VAL A 25 44.08 35.67 -52.23
CA VAL A 25 43.58 34.99 -51.03
C VAL A 25 42.18 34.49 -51.28
N ILE A 26 41.97 33.19 -51.19
CA ILE A 26 40.66 32.57 -51.30
C ILE A 26 39.84 32.93 -50.05
N LYS A 27 38.82 33.75 -50.21
CA LYS A 27 38.05 34.32 -49.10
C LYS A 27 36.94 33.38 -48.61
N ASN A 28 36.69 32.23 -49.28
CA ASN A 28 35.66 31.24 -48.91
C ASN A 28 34.28 31.87 -48.55
N TYR A 29 33.78 32.81 -49.34
CA TYR A 29 32.56 33.55 -49.02
C TYR A 29 31.33 32.65 -48.80
N ARG A 30 31.21 31.50 -49.47
CA ARG A 30 30.16 30.54 -49.26
C ARG A 30 30.21 30.01 -47.82
N HIS A 31 31.37 29.62 -47.34
CA HIS A 31 31.55 29.10 -45.99
C HIS A 31 31.23 30.20 -44.94
N LYS A 32 31.80 31.40 -45.11
CA LYS A 32 31.52 32.53 -44.22
C LYS A 32 30.05 32.88 -44.15
N PHE A 33 29.33 32.80 -45.28
CA PHE A 33 27.91 33.04 -45.35
C PHE A 33 27.14 31.99 -44.55
N LEU A 34 27.43 30.71 -44.76
CA LEU A 34 26.78 29.63 -44.02
C LEU A 34 27.11 29.68 -42.52
N ASP A 35 28.33 30.04 -42.15
CA ASP A 35 28.73 30.25 -40.75
C ASP A 35 27.97 31.41 -40.09
N THR A 36 27.77 32.52 -40.85
CA THR A 36 26.99 33.66 -40.36
C THR A 36 25.53 33.26 -40.16
N LEU A 37 24.92 32.47 -41.05
CA LEU A 37 23.58 31.95 -40.88
C LEU A 37 23.48 31.04 -39.64
N SER A 38 24.42 30.11 -39.50
CA SER A 38 24.50 29.24 -38.33
C SER A 38 24.63 30.05 -37.03
N SER A 39 25.47 31.09 -37.01
CA SER A 39 25.64 31.96 -35.86
C SER A 39 24.37 32.77 -35.53
N SER A 40 23.63 33.23 -36.56
CA SER A 40 22.35 33.93 -36.39
C SER A 40 21.27 33.01 -35.78
N ILE A 41 21.18 31.77 -36.26
CA ILE A 41 20.24 30.77 -35.70
C ILE A 41 20.66 30.45 -34.24
N LYS A 42 21.96 30.27 -33.98
CA LYS A 42 22.47 30.06 -32.64
C LYS A 42 22.08 31.19 -31.68
N ALA A 43 22.26 32.44 -32.10
CA ALA A 43 21.88 33.60 -31.30
C ALA A 43 20.38 33.58 -30.96
N LYS A 44 19.50 33.09 -31.86
CA LYS A 44 18.06 32.94 -31.61
C LYS A 44 17.78 31.86 -30.55
N PHE A 45 18.47 30.70 -30.61
CA PHE A 45 18.34 29.67 -29.57
C PHE A 45 18.88 30.13 -28.22
N ASP A 46 20.06 30.79 -28.23
CA ASP A 46 20.66 31.32 -27.00
C ASP A 46 19.75 32.39 -26.35
N ALA A 47 19.17 33.32 -27.15
CA ALA A 47 18.20 34.30 -26.65
C ALA A 47 16.95 33.61 -26.07
N HIS A 48 16.37 32.63 -26.79
CA HIS A 48 15.22 31.90 -26.31
C HIS A 48 15.48 31.17 -24.98
N LEU A 49 16.68 30.58 -24.81
CA LEU A 49 17.07 29.95 -23.56
C LEU A 49 17.27 30.99 -22.44
N MET A 50 17.87 32.14 -22.71
CA MET A 50 18.06 33.21 -21.73
C MET A 50 16.74 33.84 -21.29
N ASP A 51 15.82 34.09 -22.23
CA ASP A 51 14.49 34.67 -21.95
C ASP A 51 13.64 33.75 -21.05
N ASN A 52 13.91 32.44 -21.05
CA ASN A 52 13.20 31.43 -20.29
C ASN A 52 14.07 30.72 -19.22
N GLU A 53 15.17 31.34 -18.76
CA GLU A 53 16.11 30.72 -17.81
C GLU A 53 15.44 30.31 -16.49
N GLN A 54 14.39 31.05 -16.06
CA GLN A 54 13.62 30.76 -14.85
C GLN A 54 12.28 30.04 -15.14
N ASP A 55 11.93 29.88 -16.42
CA ASP A 55 10.69 29.23 -16.87
C ASP A 55 11.01 28.18 -17.95
N MET A 56 11.48 27.01 -17.52
CA MET A 56 11.82 25.93 -18.44
C MET A 56 10.61 25.34 -19.16
N LEU A 57 9.41 25.45 -18.62
CA LEU A 57 8.17 25.08 -19.33
C LEU A 57 7.92 26.03 -20.48
N GLY A 58 8.01 27.35 -20.26
CA GLY A 58 7.92 28.37 -21.30
C GLY A 58 8.98 28.20 -22.39
N PHE A 59 10.19 27.73 -22.03
CA PHE A 59 11.21 27.34 -23.01
C PHE A 59 10.69 26.25 -23.95
N ILE A 60 10.13 25.13 -23.42
CA ILE A 60 9.64 24.00 -24.22
C ILE A 60 8.47 24.45 -25.11
N GLU A 61 7.47 25.13 -24.55
CA GLU A 61 6.31 25.66 -25.29
C GLU A 61 6.75 26.60 -26.43
N GLY A 62 7.74 27.42 -26.16
CA GLY A 62 8.30 28.36 -27.15
C GLY A 62 9.01 27.69 -28.31
N LEU A 63 9.49 26.44 -28.21
CA LEU A 63 10.20 25.73 -29.27
C LEU A 63 9.40 25.60 -30.58
N GLY A 64 8.10 25.85 -30.54
CA GLY A 64 7.24 25.91 -31.75
C GLY A 64 7.70 26.89 -32.82
N PHE A 65 8.58 27.86 -32.51
CA PHE A 65 9.19 28.74 -33.52
C PHE A 65 9.98 27.97 -34.58
N ILE A 66 10.54 26.81 -34.23
CA ILE A 66 11.34 25.97 -35.14
C ILE A 66 10.50 25.53 -36.33
N TYR A 67 9.30 25.05 -36.09
CA TYR A 67 8.39 24.62 -37.18
C TYR A 67 7.98 25.79 -38.08
N LYS A 68 7.70 26.95 -37.49
CA LYS A 68 7.38 28.19 -38.24
C LYS A 68 8.54 28.64 -39.12
N ASP A 69 9.75 28.57 -38.59
CA ASP A 69 10.96 28.93 -39.36
C ASP A 69 11.24 27.91 -40.46
N ILE A 70 11.05 26.61 -40.23
CA ILE A 70 11.22 25.57 -41.24
C ILE A 70 10.25 25.76 -42.41
N ILE A 71 9.00 26.07 -42.16
CA ILE A 71 8.01 26.38 -43.21
C ILE A 71 8.50 27.58 -44.02
N ARG A 72 8.90 28.67 -43.38
CA ARG A 72 9.43 29.85 -44.07
C ARG A 72 10.71 29.55 -44.83
N ILE A 73 11.59 28.72 -44.33
CA ILE A 73 12.80 28.32 -45.04
C ILE A 73 12.45 27.57 -46.31
N LYS A 74 11.46 26.66 -46.28
CA LYS A 74 11.02 25.89 -47.42
C LYS A 74 10.34 26.78 -48.46
N ASP A 75 9.41 27.62 -48.04
CA ASP A 75 8.56 28.40 -48.97
C ASP A 75 9.24 29.66 -49.50
N ASP A 76 9.96 30.41 -48.61
CA ASP A 76 10.47 31.73 -48.93
C ASP A 76 11.97 31.74 -49.23
N VAL A 77 12.76 30.84 -48.59
CA VAL A 77 14.24 30.90 -48.66
C VAL A 77 14.80 29.94 -49.67
N GLU A 78 14.40 28.65 -49.69
CA GLU A 78 14.92 27.63 -50.57
C GLU A 78 14.85 28.02 -52.07
N PRO A 79 13.71 28.59 -52.56
CA PRO A 79 13.58 28.96 -53.96
C PRO A 79 14.56 30.06 -54.42
N LEU A 80 15.12 30.84 -53.47
CA LEU A 80 16.05 31.93 -53.74
C LEU A 80 17.49 31.42 -53.91
N PHE A 81 17.77 30.15 -53.56
CA PHE A 81 19.13 29.60 -53.63
C PHE A 81 19.31 28.64 -54.79
N PRO A 82 20.50 28.60 -55.41
CA PRO A 82 20.84 27.56 -56.35
C PRO A 82 20.83 26.19 -55.67
N ALA A 83 20.41 25.15 -56.41
CA ALA A 83 20.30 23.78 -55.88
C ALA A 83 21.61 23.22 -55.30
N ASP A 84 22.76 23.64 -55.85
CA ASP A 84 24.08 23.23 -55.37
C ASP A 84 24.46 23.75 -53.94
N TYR A 85 23.65 24.67 -53.38
CA TYR A 85 23.79 25.09 -52.00
C TYR A 85 23.20 24.14 -50.98
N GLU A 86 22.21 23.32 -51.41
CA GLU A 86 21.43 22.44 -50.49
C GLU A 86 20.99 23.18 -49.25
N ILE A 87 20.52 24.44 -49.44
CA ILE A 87 20.33 25.38 -48.31
C ILE A 87 19.33 24.88 -47.32
N PHE A 88 18.25 24.23 -47.80
CA PHE A 88 17.21 23.65 -46.94
C PHE A 88 17.79 22.56 -46.02
N ALA A 89 18.53 21.60 -46.61
CA ALA A 89 19.20 20.55 -45.84
C ALA A 89 20.23 21.11 -44.83
N TYR A 90 21.01 22.12 -45.23
CA TYR A 90 21.95 22.77 -44.33
C TYR A 90 21.28 23.44 -43.14
N LEU A 91 20.22 24.19 -43.37
CA LEU A 91 19.48 24.89 -42.32
C LEU A 91 18.80 23.92 -41.38
N ILE A 92 18.10 22.89 -41.90
CA ILE A 92 17.47 21.86 -41.07
C ILE A 92 18.50 21.16 -40.15
N LYS A 93 19.63 20.73 -40.70
CA LYS A 93 20.70 20.12 -39.90
C LYS A 93 21.22 21.08 -38.82
N THR A 94 21.32 22.37 -39.15
CA THR A 94 21.79 23.40 -38.22
C THR A 94 20.77 23.61 -37.08
N TYR A 95 19.46 23.72 -37.39
CA TYR A 95 18.41 23.82 -36.39
C TYR A 95 18.38 22.58 -35.50
N HIS A 96 18.44 21.39 -36.07
CA HIS A 96 18.46 20.13 -35.31
C HIS A 96 19.65 20.03 -34.34
N ARG A 97 20.87 20.40 -34.81
CA ARG A 97 22.05 20.40 -33.95
C ARG A 97 21.92 21.39 -32.79
N LEU A 98 21.50 22.64 -33.08
CA LEU A 98 21.36 23.67 -32.05
C LEU A 98 20.22 23.36 -31.08
N LEU A 99 19.15 22.78 -31.56
CA LEU A 99 18.08 22.27 -30.71
C LEU A 99 18.62 21.19 -29.73
N ASN A 100 19.38 20.22 -30.25
CA ASN A 100 19.96 19.19 -29.41
C ASN A 100 20.92 19.77 -28.35
N GLU A 101 21.72 20.76 -28.74
CA GLU A 101 22.60 21.48 -27.78
C GLU A 101 21.80 22.22 -26.71
N SER A 102 20.69 22.88 -27.07
CA SER A 102 19.83 23.61 -26.12
C SER A 102 19.08 22.66 -25.18
N ILE A 103 18.54 21.55 -25.69
CA ILE A 103 17.87 20.54 -24.87
C ILE A 103 18.86 19.93 -23.86
N ARG A 104 20.09 19.63 -24.27
CA ARG A 104 21.12 19.12 -23.34
C ARG A 104 21.41 20.10 -22.20
N LYS A 105 21.52 21.40 -22.49
CA LYS A 105 21.70 22.43 -21.45
C LYS A 105 20.53 22.43 -20.46
N VAL A 106 19.27 22.33 -20.95
CA VAL A 106 18.09 22.25 -20.08
C VAL A 106 18.15 21.02 -19.15
N VAL A 107 18.51 19.85 -19.68
CA VAL A 107 18.65 18.62 -18.87
C VAL A 107 19.79 18.73 -17.85
N GLU A 108 20.93 19.34 -18.22
CA GLU A 108 22.08 19.58 -17.32
C GLU A 108 21.75 20.50 -16.14
N LEU A 109 20.75 21.37 -16.26
CA LEU A 109 20.26 22.23 -15.17
C LEU A 109 19.45 21.49 -14.12
N ALA A 110 19.27 20.15 -14.25
CA ALA A 110 18.46 19.31 -13.36
C ALA A 110 17.06 19.89 -13.09
N PRO A 111 16.22 20.03 -14.13
CA PRO A 111 14.95 20.70 -14.04
C PRO A 111 13.94 19.93 -13.18
N GLU A 112 12.83 20.59 -12.82
CA GLU A 112 11.72 19.99 -12.09
C GLU A 112 11.07 18.84 -12.86
N ALA A 113 10.40 17.94 -12.12
CA ALA A 113 9.77 16.74 -12.65
C ALA A 113 8.82 17.02 -13.84
N LYS A 114 8.01 18.08 -13.77
CA LYS A 114 7.08 18.46 -14.84
C LYS A 114 7.81 18.80 -16.14
N VAL A 115 8.94 19.50 -16.05
CA VAL A 115 9.76 19.88 -17.22
C VAL A 115 10.33 18.64 -17.93
N LEU A 116 10.74 17.62 -17.18
CA LEU A 116 11.24 16.37 -17.76
C LEU A 116 10.17 15.63 -18.56
N LEU A 117 8.93 15.59 -18.05
CA LEU A 117 7.80 14.98 -18.76
C LEU A 117 7.45 15.73 -20.05
N GLU A 118 7.31 17.05 -19.98
CA GLU A 118 7.00 17.90 -21.13
C GLU A 118 8.08 17.82 -22.19
N LEU A 119 9.35 17.83 -21.76
CA LEU A 119 10.49 17.68 -22.67
C LEU A 119 10.48 16.31 -23.36
N HIS A 120 10.19 15.24 -22.62
CA HIS A 120 10.07 13.90 -23.20
C HIS A 120 8.92 13.84 -24.23
N ALA A 121 7.76 14.39 -23.91
CA ALA A 121 6.60 14.44 -24.81
C ALA A 121 6.95 15.23 -26.08
N TRP A 122 7.59 16.40 -25.93
CA TRP A 122 8.00 17.24 -27.05
C TRP A 122 9.03 16.51 -27.97
N ILE A 123 10.02 15.85 -27.39
CA ILE A 123 11.03 15.08 -28.17
C ILE A 123 10.37 13.94 -28.94
N LYS A 124 9.38 13.27 -28.36
CA LYS A 124 8.64 12.18 -29.00
C LYS A 124 7.85 12.69 -30.21
N GLU A 125 7.25 13.87 -30.11
CA GLU A 125 6.45 14.47 -31.17
C GLU A 125 7.31 15.15 -32.26
N TYR A 126 8.55 15.52 -31.96
CA TYR A 126 9.43 16.25 -32.89
C TYR A 126 9.63 15.55 -34.24
N ARG A 127 9.90 14.23 -34.26
CA ARG A 127 10.11 13.49 -35.52
C ARG A 127 8.84 13.35 -36.36
N PRO A 128 7.67 13.00 -35.81
CA PRO A 128 6.38 13.05 -36.51
C PRO A 128 6.14 14.42 -37.15
N SER A 129 6.24 15.50 -36.39
CA SER A 129 6.03 16.87 -36.87
C SER A 129 7.00 17.26 -38.00
N MET A 130 8.27 16.87 -37.89
CA MET A 130 9.24 17.12 -38.96
C MET A 130 8.94 16.31 -40.23
N LYS A 131 8.39 15.12 -40.09
CA LYS A 131 7.97 14.29 -41.23
C LYS A 131 6.76 14.92 -41.95
N GLU A 132 5.81 15.49 -41.23
CA GLU A 132 4.67 16.24 -41.81
C GLU A 132 5.12 17.45 -42.63
N LEU A 133 6.24 18.08 -42.21
CA LEU A 133 6.89 19.17 -42.95
C LEU A 133 7.77 18.67 -44.10
N GLU A 134 7.66 17.37 -44.46
CA GLU A 134 8.44 16.74 -45.52
C GLU A 134 9.96 16.78 -45.33
N VAL A 135 10.44 16.86 -44.06
CA VAL A 135 11.86 16.83 -43.76
C VAL A 135 12.36 15.37 -43.73
N PRO A 136 13.38 15.03 -44.53
CA PRO A 136 13.98 13.70 -44.49
C PRO A 136 14.55 13.37 -43.10
N ILE A 137 14.10 12.25 -42.52
CA ILE A 137 14.56 11.83 -41.16
C ILE A 137 16.08 11.60 -41.10
N ALA A 138 16.71 11.24 -42.21
CA ALA A 138 18.17 11.09 -42.31
C ALA A 138 18.93 12.40 -42.00
N TRP A 139 18.30 13.55 -42.13
CA TRP A 139 18.93 14.85 -41.79
C TRP A 139 18.87 15.16 -40.28
N LEU A 140 18.02 14.43 -39.53
CA LEU A 140 17.83 14.58 -38.09
C LEU A 140 18.73 13.60 -37.32
N GLN A 141 20.02 13.69 -37.56
CA GLN A 141 21.03 12.84 -36.93
C GLN A 141 22.12 13.71 -36.26
N PRO A 142 22.67 13.28 -35.08
CA PRO A 142 22.15 12.18 -34.25
C PRO A 142 20.74 12.47 -33.70
N PRO A 143 20.02 11.46 -33.24
CA PRO A 143 18.72 11.69 -32.58
C PRO A 143 18.87 12.65 -31.39
N LEU A 144 17.84 13.43 -31.07
CA LEU A 144 17.83 14.30 -29.89
C LEU A 144 18.19 13.47 -28.65
N LEU A 145 19.06 14.02 -27.79
CA LEU A 145 19.65 13.33 -26.62
C LEU A 145 20.28 11.96 -26.98
N ASP A 146 20.83 11.82 -28.20
CA ASP A 146 21.39 10.56 -28.70
C ASP A 146 20.40 9.38 -28.70
N GLY A 147 19.10 9.67 -28.75
CA GLY A 147 18.03 8.68 -28.68
C GLY A 147 17.68 8.21 -27.27
N LYS A 148 18.24 8.83 -26.25
CA LYS A 148 18.07 8.45 -24.83
C LYS A 148 16.98 9.24 -24.11
N SER A 149 15.98 9.73 -24.84
CA SER A 149 14.87 10.49 -24.24
C SER A 149 14.11 9.71 -23.14
N GLN A 150 14.18 8.36 -23.15
CA GLN A 150 13.62 7.54 -22.07
C GLN A 150 14.33 7.75 -20.73
N GLU A 151 15.61 8.17 -20.73
CA GLU A 151 16.34 8.50 -19.49
C GLU A 151 15.66 9.66 -18.73
N LEU A 152 14.98 10.58 -19.44
CA LEU A 152 14.19 11.66 -18.81
C LEU A 152 13.05 11.12 -17.92
N ILE A 153 12.43 10.03 -18.35
CA ILE A 153 11.38 9.36 -17.56
C ILE A 153 11.98 8.67 -16.33
N GLU A 154 13.17 8.07 -16.48
CA GLU A 154 13.88 7.49 -15.34
C GLU A 154 14.26 8.56 -14.31
N ASP A 155 14.77 9.70 -14.76
CA ASP A 155 15.11 10.82 -13.88
C ASP A 155 13.85 11.43 -13.24
N TYR A 156 12.75 11.55 -13.98
CA TYR A 156 11.45 11.96 -13.46
C TYR A 156 10.98 11.03 -12.33
N VAL A 157 10.94 9.72 -12.58
CA VAL A 157 10.52 8.74 -11.56
C VAL A 157 11.43 8.79 -10.33
N LYS A 158 12.75 8.93 -10.54
CA LYS A 158 13.72 9.05 -9.44
C LYS A 158 13.48 10.28 -8.58
N LEU A 159 13.17 11.43 -9.19
CA LEU A 159 12.83 12.65 -8.45
C LEU A 159 11.56 12.48 -7.60
N ILE A 160 10.51 11.85 -8.18
CA ILE A 160 9.28 11.55 -7.45
C ILE A 160 9.56 10.63 -6.26
N VAL A 161 10.28 9.52 -6.50
CA VAL A 161 10.62 8.56 -5.44
C VAL A 161 11.40 9.24 -4.32
N THR A 162 12.40 10.06 -4.66
CA THR A 162 13.18 10.78 -3.65
C THR A 162 12.30 11.71 -2.80
N LYS A 163 11.43 12.49 -3.43
CA LYS A 163 10.50 13.39 -2.72
C LYS A 163 9.48 12.63 -1.86
N LEU A 164 8.91 11.56 -2.41
CA LEU A 164 7.98 10.70 -1.65
C LEU A 164 8.66 10.07 -0.44
N ASP A 165 9.90 9.57 -0.61
CA ASP A 165 10.67 8.96 0.47
C ASP A 165 10.99 9.96 1.57
N GLU A 166 11.54 11.13 1.23
CA GLU A 166 11.89 12.18 2.19
C GLU A 166 10.66 12.63 2.98
N TRP A 167 9.55 12.84 2.29
CA TRP A 167 8.33 13.31 2.92
C TRP A 167 7.69 12.23 3.79
N THR A 168 7.62 10.99 3.30
CA THR A 168 7.05 9.87 4.05
C THR A 168 7.87 9.55 5.29
N VAL A 169 9.20 9.61 5.22
CA VAL A 169 10.07 9.42 6.39
C VAL A 169 9.78 10.48 7.46
N ASN A 170 9.61 11.74 7.07
CA ASN A 170 9.30 12.81 8.01
C ASN A 170 7.90 12.63 8.62
N LEU A 171 6.89 12.33 7.81
CA LEU A 171 5.53 12.05 8.26
C LEU A 171 5.50 10.86 9.22
N MET A 172 6.08 9.74 8.83
CA MET A 172 6.13 8.54 9.68
C MET A 172 6.85 8.78 11.00
N LYS A 173 7.93 9.57 11.00
CA LYS A 173 8.62 9.96 12.23
C LYS A 173 7.74 10.78 13.16
N GLU A 174 6.96 11.72 12.60
CA GLU A 174 6.03 12.54 13.37
C GLU A 174 4.90 11.69 13.95
N GLU A 175 4.20 10.93 13.08
CA GLU A 175 3.05 10.12 13.46
C GLU A 175 3.41 8.99 14.45
N THR A 176 4.51 8.26 14.19
CA THR A 176 4.99 7.25 15.14
C THR A 176 5.49 7.88 16.45
N GLY A 177 5.99 9.11 16.40
CA GLY A 177 6.34 9.89 17.58
C GLY A 177 5.10 10.24 18.42
N LYS A 178 4.03 10.75 17.79
CA LYS A 178 2.74 11.00 18.46
C LYS A 178 2.20 9.72 19.10
N PHE A 179 2.21 8.61 18.34
CA PHE A 179 1.77 7.29 18.81
C PHE A 179 2.59 6.75 19.99
N THR A 180 3.89 6.96 20.02
CA THR A 180 4.77 6.43 21.07
C THR A 180 4.77 7.29 22.34
N TRP A 181 4.80 8.63 22.18
CA TRP A 181 4.87 9.55 23.33
C TRP A 181 3.51 9.89 23.94
N ARG A 182 2.44 9.85 23.14
CA ARG A 182 1.04 10.06 23.59
C ARG A 182 0.85 11.27 24.52
N THR A 183 1.51 12.38 24.16
CA THR A 183 1.48 13.61 24.98
C THR A 183 0.13 14.34 24.91
N LYS A 184 -0.67 14.04 23.89
CA LYS A 184 -2.03 14.55 23.68
C LYS A 184 -2.92 13.37 23.29
N GLU A 185 -4.22 13.53 23.42
CA GLU A 185 -5.19 12.59 22.84
C GLU A 185 -5.21 12.69 21.32
N PRO A 186 -5.57 11.59 20.59
CA PRO A 186 -5.81 11.65 19.15
C PRO A 186 -6.93 12.66 18.83
N GLU A 187 -6.95 13.13 17.59
CA GLU A 187 -8.04 13.98 17.14
C GLU A 187 -9.35 13.21 17.07
N GLN A 188 -10.43 13.89 17.42
CA GLN A 188 -11.78 13.35 17.32
C GLN A 188 -12.52 14.05 16.19
N SER A 189 -13.09 13.27 15.28
CA SER A 189 -13.93 13.76 14.20
C SER A 189 -15.35 14.13 14.70
N ASP A 190 -16.14 14.80 13.88
CA ASP A 190 -17.50 15.24 14.22
C ASP A 190 -18.43 14.07 14.58
N ASP A 191 -18.18 12.86 14.09
CA ASP A 191 -18.90 11.62 14.39
C ASP A 191 -18.35 10.85 15.60
N GLY A 192 -17.38 11.42 16.31
CA GLY A 192 -16.81 10.88 17.53
C GLY A 192 -15.65 9.90 17.34
N GLN A 193 -15.31 9.55 16.11
CA GLN A 193 -14.21 8.62 15.82
C GLN A 193 -12.85 9.26 16.08
N PHE A 194 -11.91 8.49 16.63
CA PHE A 194 -10.52 8.94 16.74
C PHE A 194 -9.78 8.78 15.41
N GLY A 195 -8.87 9.69 15.13
CA GLY A 195 -8.02 9.68 13.94
C GLY A 195 -6.69 10.38 14.17
N MET A 196 -5.77 10.21 13.21
CA MET A 196 -4.48 10.89 13.14
C MET A 196 -4.44 11.77 11.89
N GLU A 197 -3.73 12.89 11.92
CA GLU A 197 -3.74 13.89 10.85
C GLU A 197 -3.07 13.43 9.54
N GLY A 198 -2.08 12.54 9.63
CA GLY A 198 -1.13 12.23 8.54
C GLY A 198 -1.72 11.56 7.30
N VAL A 199 -2.87 10.89 7.39
CA VAL A 199 -3.45 10.12 6.27
C VAL A 199 -3.89 11.01 5.11
N VAL A 200 -4.57 12.12 5.42
CA VAL A 200 -5.09 13.05 4.40
C VAL A 200 -3.92 13.68 3.63
N ASP A 201 -2.90 14.12 4.34
CA ASP A 201 -1.71 14.73 3.75
C ASP A 201 -0.95 13.74 2.87
N PHE A 202 -0.80 12.50 3.34
CA PHE A 202 -0.16 11.43 2.56
C PHE A 202 -0.87 11.21 1.23
N PHE A 203 -2.17 11.00 1.24
CA PHE A 203 -2.93 10.76 0.01
C PHE A 203 -3.06 12.00 -0.87
N HIS A 204 -3.00 13.21 -0.31
CA HIS A 204 -2.91 14.44 -1.10
C HIS A 204 -1.64 14.44 -1.97
N ILE A 205 -0.49 14.10 -1.39
CA ILE A 205 0.78 14.02 -2.14
C ILE A 205 0.76 12.89 -3.17
N VAL A 206 0.27 11.70 -2.80
CA VAL A 206 0.13 10.59 -3.74
C VAL A 206 -0.73 10.99 -4.95
N ASN A 207 -1.87 11.65 -4.70
CA ASN A 207 -2.74 12.15 -5.77
C ASN A 207 -2.02 13.15 -6.67
N GLN A 208 -1.30 14.12 -6.09
CA GLN A 208 -0.52 15.09 -6.88
C GLN A 208 0.50 14.41 -7.81
N GLN A 209 1.21 13.38 -7.33
CA GLN A 209 2.17 12.67 -8.17
C GLN A 209 1.49 11.87 -9.29
N CYS A 210 0.34 11.26 -9.00
CA CYS A 210 -0.45 10.57 -10.02
C CYS A 210 -1.01 11.53 -11.07
N ASP A 211 -1.46 12.72 -10.67
CA ASP A 211 -1.98 13.74 -11.58
C ASP A 211 -0.89 14.28 -12.51
N LEU A 212 0.30 14.56 -11.99
CA LEU A 212 1.46 14.91 -12.81
C LEU A 212 1.82 13.82 -13.83
N ALA A 213 1.72 12.55 -13.43
CA ALA A 213 1.97 11.44 -14.34
C ALA A 213 0.86 11.30 -15.41
N LEU A 214 -0.40 11.58 -15.06
CA LEU A 214 -1.55 11.61 -15.98
C LEU A 214 -1.39 12.67 -17.06
N ASP A 215 -0.95 13.88 -16.69
CA ASP A 215 -0.72 14.99 -17.61
C ASP A 215 0.26 14.63 -18.74
N SER A 216 1.16 13.65 -18.51
CA SER A 216 2.06 13.15 -19.55
C SER A 216 1.36 12.36 -20.66
N ASN A 217 0.08 12.00 -20.50
CA ASN A 217 -0.67 11.11 -21.40
C ASN A 217 0.03 9.76 -21.69
N GLN A 218 0.87 9.30 -20.77
CA GLN A 218 1.65 8.06 -20.90
C GLN A 218 1.29 7.06 -19.80
N GLY A 219 0.43 6.07 -20.10
CA GLY A 219 0.03 5.04 -19.14
C GLY A 219 1.22 4.27 -18.51
N ALA A 220 2.34 4.18 -19.24
CA ALA A 220 3.56 3.56 -18.71
C ALA A 220 4.18 4.36 -17.55
N VAL A 221 4.18 5.69 -17.66
CA VAL A 221 4.68 6.59 -16.61
C VAL A 221 3.78 6.52 -15.40
N LEU A 222 2.46 6.62 -15.59
CA LEU A 222 1.49 6.50 -14.50
C LEU A 222 1.61 5.15 -13.78
N GLY A 223 1.69 4.04 -14.51
CA GLY A 223 1.87 2.72 -13.91
C GLY A 223 3.12 2.61 -13.06
N ARG A 224 4.23 3.23 -13.48
CA ARG A 224 5.46 3.28 -12.68
C ARG A 224 5.31 4.14 -11.44
N VAL A 225 4.72 5.33 -11.55
CA VAL A 225 4.48 6.22 -10.39
C VAL A 225 3.60 5.53 -9.36
N VAL A 226 2.50 4.89 -9.76
CA VAL A 226 1.64 4.12 -8.85
C VAL A 226 2.40 2.97 -8.19
N THR A 227 3.26 2.27 -8.94
CA THR A 227 4.10 1.20 -8.37
C THR A 227 5.03 1.75 -7.27
N GLU A 228 5.66 2.89 -7.48
CA GLU A 228 6.53 3.49 -6.47
C GLU A 228 5.73 4.01 -5.26
N CYS A 229 4.58 4.66 -5.48
CA CYS A 229 3.67 5.05 -4.40
C CYS A 229 3.25 3.84 -3.55
N SER A 230 2.85 2.73 -4.17
CA SER A 230 2.49 1.50 -3.47
C SER A 230 3.64 0.91 -2.64
N LYS A 231 4.90 0.99 -3.12
CA LYS A 231 6.07 0.58 -2.33
C LYS A 231 6.25 1.45 -1.07
N VAL A 232 6.01 2.75 -1.20
CA VAL A 232 6.07 3.67 -0.05
C VAL A 232 4.96 3.36 0.96
N MET A 233 3.73 3.11 0.49
CA MET A 233 2.61 2.67 1.34
C MET A 233 2.98 1.41 2.13
N ARG A 234 3.49 0.39 1.46
CA ARG A 234 3.89 -0.89 2.11
C ARG A 234 5.00 -0.71 3.15
N ARG A 235 5.96 0.19 2.92
CA ARG A 235 6.99 0.49 3.95
C ARG A 235 6.38 1.14 5.18
N GLY A 236 5.47 2.09 5.01
CA GLY A 236 4.73 2.69 6.12
C GLY A 236 3.92 1.67 6.90
N GLN A 237 3.21 0.76 6.22
CA GLN A 237 2.44 -0.33 6.82
C GLN A 237 3.34 -1.28 7.64
N GLN A 238 4.49 -1.68 7.12
CA GLN A 238 5.45 -2.52 7.86
C GLN A 238 5.98 -1.82 9.11
N GLN A 239 6.23 -0.51 9.04
CA GLN A 239 6.65 0.26 10.20
C GLN A 239 5.54 0.34 11.25
N TRP A 240 4.29 0.55 10.85
CA TRP A 240 3.15 0.55 11.76
C TRP A 240 2.94 -0.80 12.44
N LEU A 241 3.00 -1.92 11.69
CA LEU A 241 2.92 -3.27 12.26
C LEU A 241 3.96 -3.47 13.37
N GLN A 242 5.20 -3.02 13.14
CA GLN A 242 6.25 -3.12 14.14
C GLN A 242 5.98 -2.24 15.38
N VAL A 243 5.61 -0.98 15.16
CA VAL A 243 5.35 -0.02 16.26
C VAL A 243 4.18 -0.49 17.12
N VAL A 244 3.07 -0.91 16.50
CA VAL A 244 1.89 -1.43 17.24
C VAL A 244 2.27 -2.66 18.04
N ALA A 245 3.01 -3.61 17.45
CA ALA A 245 3.43 -4.83 18.15
C ALA A 245 4.34 -4.52 19.35
N ASP A 246 5.30 -3.61 19.21
CA ASP A 246 6.23 -3.26 20.27
C ASP A 246 5.55 -2.51 21.40
N GLU A 247 4.70 -1.51 21.11
CA GLU A 247 3.96 -0.74 22.12
C GLU A 247 2.91 -1.61 22.82
N SER A 248 2.19 -2.46 22.10
CA SER A 248 1.22 -3.40 22.68
C SER A 248 1.89 -4.41 23.60
N ARG A 249 3.07 -4.93 23.23
CA ARG A 249 3.87 -5.80 24.09
C ARG A 249 4.33 -5.07 25.35
N ALA A 250 4.82 -3.84 25.18
CA ALA A 250 5.24 -3.02 26.32
C ALA A 250 4.10 -2.76 27.30
N GLN A 251 2.88 -2.50 26.80
CA GLN A 251 1.68 -2.29 27.62
C GLN A 251 1.31 -3.52 28.47
N VAL A 252 1.48 -4.73 27.92
CA VAL A 252 1.13 -5.99 28.60
C VAL A 252 2.23 -6.44 29.58
N GLU A 253 3.51 -6.24 29.23
CA GLU A 253 4.65 -6.79 29.99
C GLU A 253 5.19 -5.87 31.08
N LYS A 254 5.08 -4.54 30.88
CA LYS A 254 5.62 -3.55 31.82
C LYS A 254 4.58 -3.12 32.85
N LYS A 255 5.05 -2.50 33.92
CA LYS A 255 4.15 -1.90 34.92
C LYS A 255 3.49 -0.63 34.35
N PRO A 256 2.25 -0.32 34.78
CA PRO A 256 1.54 0.87 34.30
C PRO A 256 2.32 2.19 34.45
N GLU A 257 3.18 2.31 35.49
CA GLU A 257 3.98 3.51 35.69
C GLU A 257 5.18 3.65 34.74
N GLU A 258 5.52 2.58 34.02
CA GLU A 258 6.67 2.51 33.10
C GLU A 258 6.29 2.77 31.63
N VAL A 259 4.98 2.86 31.32
CA VAL A 259 4.47 3.10 29.97
C VAL A 259 3.61 4.36 29.94
N PRO A 260 3.69 5.18 28.87
CA PRO A 260 2.76 6.30 28.70
C PRO A 260 1.32 5.79 28.58
N GLY A 261 0.36 6.47 29.22
CA GLY A 261 -1.06 6.22 29.03
C GLY A 261 -1.55 6.58 27.61
N GLY A 262 -2.81 6.27 27.29
CA GLY A 262 -3.43 6.68 26.04
C GLY A 262 -3.16 5.75 24.84
N LEU A 263 -2.62 4.54 25.06
CA LEU A 263 -2.32 3.61 23.95
C LEU A 263 -3.60 3.11 23.27
N VAL A 264 -4.65 2.87 24.04
CA VAL A 264 -5.94 2.38 23.50
C VAL A 264 -6.49 3.36 22.49
N GLU A 265 -6.54 4.65 22.84
CA GLU A 265 -7.05 5.74 22.01
C GLU A 265 -6.24 5.87 20.70
N TYR A 266 -4.92 5.74 20.78
CA TYR A 266 -4.06 5.78 19.60
C TYR A 266 -4.14 4.53 18.74
N VAL A 267 -4.37 3.35 19.31
CA VAL A 267 -4.60 2.12 18.54
C VAL A 267 -5.95 2.19 17.81
N ILE A 268 -6.98 2.76 18.44
CA ILE A 268 -8.27 3.04 17.83
C ILE A 268 -8.12 4.03 16.65
N ALA A 269 -7.43 5.17 16.89
CA ALA A 269 -7.18 6.17 15.87
C ALA A 269 -6.45 5.58 14.65
N LEU A 270 -5.40 4.80 14.92
CA LEU A 270 -4.65 4.13 13.86
C LEU A 270 -5.53 3.14 13.09
N ALA A 271 -6.34 2.32 13.77
CA ALA A 271 -7.25 1.38 13.11
C ALA A 271 -8.21 2.08 12.14
N ASN A 272 -8.83 3.19 12.59
CA ASN A 272 -9.71 4.01 11.77
C ASN A 272 -8.98 4.59 10.55
N ASP A 273 -7.78 5.09 10.75
CA ASP A 273 -6.96 5.67 9.69
C ASP A 273 -6.48 4.64 8.67
N GLN A 274 -6.25 3.40 9.09
CA GLN A 274 -5.90 2.34 8.14
C GLN A 274 -7.08 1.98 7.24
N LEU A 275 -8.29 1.91 7.78
CA LEU A 275 -9.49 1.72 6.95
C LEU A 275 -9.67 2.89 5.98
N LYS A 276 -9.57 4.13 6.46
CA LYS A 276 -9.62 5.34 5.63
C LYS A 276 -8.54 5.35 4.55
N SER A 277 -7.33 4.85 4.86
CA SER A 277 -6.25 4.70 3.88
C SER A 277 -6.58 3.66 2.81
N ALA A 278 -7.22 2.54 3.17
CA ALA A 278 -7.71 1.54 2.24
C ALA A 278 -8.77 2.15 1.29
N ASP A 279 -9.73 2.91 1.82
CA ASP A 279 -10.76 3.61 1.03
C ASP A 279 -10.15 4.64 0.06
N TYR A 280 -9.14 5.38 0.48
CA TYR A 280 -8.42 6.30 -0.41
C TYR A 280 -7.64 5.57 -1.51
N ALA A 281 -7.02 4.45 -1.20
CA ALA A 281 -6.32 3.63 -2.20
C ALA A 281 -7.30 3.00 -3.21
N GLU A 282 -8.46 2.53 -2.76
CA GLU A 282 -9.54 2.05 -3.62
C GLU A 282 -10.08 3.16 -4.54
N SER A 283 -10.37 4.33 -3.97
CA SER A 283 -10.81 5.51 -4.71
C SER A 283 -9.79 5.95 -5.76
N LEU A 284 -8.50 5.89 -5.43
CA LEU A 284 -7.40 6.16 -6.35
C LEU A 284 -7.39 5.16 -7.50
N SER A 285 -7.55 3.86 -7.23
CA SER A 285 -7.62 2.80 -8.25
C SER A 285 -8.79 3.03 -9.19
N ALA A 286 -9.98 3.25 -8.64
CA ALA A 286 -11.20 3.52 -9.40
C ALA A 286 -11.08 4.77 -10.29
N ARG A 287 -10.36 5.80 -9.84
CA ARG A 287 -10.10 7.02 -10.61
C ARG A 287 -9.12 6.82 -11.76
N LEU A 288 -8.04 6.05 -11.54
CA LEU A 288 -6.94 5.92 -12.49
C LEU A 288 -7.18 4.84 -13.56
N GLU A 289 -7.83 3.74 -13.21
CA GLU A 289 -8.04 2.60 -14.11
C GLU A 289 -8.73 2.95 -15.45
N PRO A 290 -9.79 3.77 -15.50
CA PRO A 290 -10.46 4.12 -16.75
C PRO A 290 -9.61 4.97 -17.71
N LEU A 291 -8.52 5.59 -17.20
CA LEU A 291 -7.69 6.55 -17.93
C LEU A 291 -6.51 5.89 -18.67
N VAL A 292 -6.33 4.57 -18.53
CA VAL A 292 -5.21 3.85 -19.10
C VAL A 292 -5.65 2.61 -19.88
N SER A 293 -4.75 2.06 -20.72
CA SER A 293 -5.01 0.80 -21.40
C SER A 293 -4.99 -0.41 -20.44
N ASP A 294 -5.64 -1.53 -20.84
CA ASP A 294 -5.78 -2.74 -20.03
C ASP A 294 -4.47 -3.25 -19.43
N LYS A 295 -3.36 -3.11 -20.15
CA LYS A 295 -2.03 -3.49 -19.65
C LYS A 295 -1.64 -2.71 -18.38
N TYR A 296 -1.84 -1.40 -18.39
CA TYR A 296 -1.46 -0.54 -17.27
C TYR A 296 -2.51 -0.54 -16.17
N LYS A 297 -3.78 -0.76 -16.55
CA LYS A 297 -4.87 -0.99 -15.59
C LYS A 297 -4.55 -2.16 -14.67
N ALA A 298 -4.13 -3.31 -15.22
CA ALA A 298 -3.74 -4.47 -14.42
C ALA A 298 -2.59 -4.16 -13.43
N ILE A 299 -1.59 -3.37 -13.86
CA ILE A 299 -0.48 -2.95 -12.98
C ILE A 299 -0.96 -2.05 -11.84
N ILE A 300 -1.81 -1.06 -12.15
CA ILE A 300 -2.37 -0.12 -11.17
C ILE A 300 -3.21 -0.88 -10.14
N SER A 301 -4.18 -1.67 -10.62
CA SER A 301 -5.08 -2.46 -9.78
C SER A 301 -4.30 -3.41 -8.86
N GLN A 302 -3.34 -4.16 -9.39
CA GLN A 302 -2.54 -5.08 -8.58
C GLN A 302 -1.79 -4.34 -7.46
N ASN A 303 -1.07 -3.25 -7.79
CA ASN A 303 -0.27 -2.53 -6.81
C ASN A 303 -1.11 -1.88 -5.71
N LEU A 304 -2.26 -1.31 -6.08
CA LEU A 304 -3.15 -0.68 -5.11
C LEU A 304 -3.93 -1.69 -4.27
N ASN A 305 -4.35 -2.83 -4.84
CA ASN A 305 -4.93 -3.93 -4.06
C ASN A 305 -3.95 -4.48 -3.02
N GLU A 306 -2.67 -4.70 -3.40
CA GLU A 306 -1.63 -5.09 -2.43
C GLU A 306 -1.43 -4.04 -1.32
N ALA A 307 -1.61 -2.75 -1.62
CA ALA A 307 -1.56 -1.70 -0.60
C ALA A 307 -2.82 -1.69 0.29
N ILE A 308 -4.00 -1.91 -0.29
CA ILE A 308 -5.27 -2.05 0.46
C ILE A 308 -5.17 -3.21 1.46
N ASP A 309 -4.75 -4.39 1.00
CA ASP A 309 -4.53 -5.55 1.86
C ASP A 309 -3.58 -5.23 3.02
N GLY A 310 -2.48 -4.53 2.74
CA GLY A 310 -1.53 -4.12 3.77
C GLY A 310 -2.11 -3.13 4.80
N TYR A 311 -3.00 -2.22 4.42
CA TYR A 311 -3.72 -1.35 5.36
C TYR A 311 -4.68 -2.15 6.24
N LEU A 312 -5.41 -3.10 5.66
CA LEU A 312 -6.30 -3.99 6.40
C LEU A 312 -5.53 -4.90 7.37
N ASP A 313 -4.33 -5.35 7.01
CA ASP A 313 -3.46 -6.11 7.92
C ASP A 313 -3.05 -5.29 9.15
N VAL A 314 -2.71 -3.99 8.98
CA VAL A 314 -2.42 -3.10 10.11
C VAL A 314 -3.67 -2.88 10.97
N ALA A 315 -4.84 -2.65 10.37
CA ALA A 315 -6.11 -2.53 11.10
C ALA A 315 -6.40 -3.78 11.92
N LYS A 316 -6.19 -4.97 11.35
CA LYS A 316 -6.33 -6.25 12.05
C LYS A 316 -5.34 -6.40 13.21
N GLN A 317 -4.10 -5.95 13.04
CA GLN A 317 -3.14 -5.92 14.15
C GLN A 317 -3.62 -4.99 15.28
N CYS A 318 -4.25 -3.87 14.95
CA CYS A 318 -4.84 -2.97 15.93
C CYS A 318 -6.01 -3.64 16.69
N THR A 319 -6.97 -4.27 15.99
CA THR A 319 -8.08 -4.99 16.65
C THR A 319 -7.57 -6.11 17.56
N SER A 320 -6.59 -6.89 17.09
CA SER A 320 -5.94 -7.93 17.90
C SER A 320 -5.28 -7.37 19.16
N SER A 321 -4.66 -6.17 19.07
CA SER A 321 -4.07 -5.48 20.23
C SER A 321 -5.15 -5.01 21.22
N LEU A 322 -6.25 -4.45 20.73
CA LEU A 322 -7.38 -4.02 21.57
C LEU A 322 -7.99 -5.21 22.34
N VAL A 323 -8.20 -6.35 21.66
CA VAL A 323 -8.64 -7.59 22.32
C VAL A 323 -7.62 -8.06 23.37
N ALA A 324 -6.32 -8.01 23.06
CA ALA A 324 -5.27 -8.40 23.99
C ALA A 324 -5.26 -7.53 25.27
N PHE A 325 -5.56 -6.22 25.17
CA PHE A 325 -5.68 -5.34 26.35
C PHE A 325 -6.85 -5.75 27.24
N VAL A 326 -8.02 -6.02 26.67
CA VAL A 326 -9.17 -6.56 27.41
C VAL A 326 -8.79 -7.86 28.14
N PHE A 327 -8.16 -8.80 27.42
CA PHE A 327 -7.78 -10.09 27.99
C PHE A 327 -6.66 -10.01 29.01
N ASN A 328 -5.78 -9.03 28.93
CA ASN A 328 -4.77 -8.79 29.96
C ASN A 328 -5.43 -8.40 31.30
N ASP A 329 -6.48 -7.57 31.25
CA ASP A 329 -7.17 -7.10 32.44
C ASP A 329 -8.06 -8.19 33.06
N ILE A 330 -8.75 -9.01 32.26
CA ILE A 330 -9.53 -10.13 32.74
C ILE A 330 -8.73 -11.41 33.00
N LYS A 331 -7.41 -11.42 32.73
CA LYS A 331 -6.53 -12.60 32.84
C LYS A 331 -6.62 -13.30 34.19
N THR A 332 -6.69 -12.55 35.28
CA THR A 332 -6.81 -13.11 36.62
C THR A 332 -8.11 -13.85 36.81
N ALA A 333 -9.23 -13.27 36.34
CA ALA A 333 -10.56 -13.89 36.47
C ALA A 333 -10.70 -15.12 35.54
N THR A 334 -10.27 -15.01 34.28
CA THR A 334 -10.31 -16.12 33.33
C THR A 334 -9.41 -17.28 33.75
N GLY A 335 -8.24 -16.99 34.32
CA GLY A 335 -7.33 -18.03 34.88
C GLY A 335 -7.88 -18.80 36.09
N ARG A 336 -8.93 -18.26 36.74
CA ARG A 336 -9.59 -18.88 37.90
C ARG A 336 -10.90 -19.60 37.53
N LEU A 337 -11.37 -19.52 36.29
CA LEU A 337 -12.51 -20.30 35.80
C LEU A 337 -12.24 -21.81 35.96
N ILE A 338 -13.28 -22.58 36.26
CA ILE A 338 -13.24 -24.05 36.43
C ILE A 338 -12.29 -24.48 37.58
N THR A 339 -12.01 -23.60 38.52
CA THR A 339 -11.20 -23.88 39.73
C THR A 339 -12.05 -23.73 41.00
N PRO A 340 -11.60 -24.10 42.22
CA PRO A 340 -12.39 -23.95 43.43
C PRO A 340 -13.02 -22.56 43.66
N PRO A 341 -12.32 -21.42 43.44
CA PRO A 341 -12.93 -20.09 43.50
C PRO A 341 -14.14 -19.86 42.59
N TRP A 342 -14.19 -20.51 41.41
CA TRP A 342 -15.30 -20.38 40.47
C TRP A 342 -16.67 -20.76 41.06
N TYR A 343 -16.68 -21.66 42.05
CA TYR A 343 -17.91 -22.06 42.76
C TYR A 343 -18.43 -21.04 43.77
N THR A 344 -17.61 -20.09 44.19
CA THR A 344 -17.90 -19.19 45.30
C THR A 344 -17.78 -17.70 44.96
N GLU A 345 -17.09 -17.39 43.87
CA GLU A 345 -16.89 -16.03 43.41
C GLU A 345 -17.64 -15.76 42.11
N ALA A 346 -18.05 -14.51 41.93
CA ALA A 346 -18.78 -14.06 40.72
C ALA A 346 -17.79 -13.74 39.60
N LEU A 347 -17.02 -14.73 39.12
CA LEU A 347 -15.96 -14.52 38.12
C LEU A 347 -16.52 -14.14 36.74
N MET A 348 -17.56 -14.84 36.26
CA MET A 348 -18.16 -14.53 34.96
C MET A 348 -18.81 -13.14 34.92
N PRO A 349 -19.60 -12.71 35.91
CA PRO A 349 -20.07 -11.33 35.99
C PRO A 349 -18.93 -10.29 35.95
N GLN A 350 -17.81 -10.53 36.62
CA GLN A 350 -16.63 -9.64 36.58
C GLN A 350 -16.03 -9.58 35.17
N ILE A 351 -15.86 -10.71 34.50
CA ILE A 351 -15.36 -10.79 33.12
C ILE A 351 -16.27 -10.01 32.17
N ILE A 352 -17.58 -10.26 32.25
CA ILE A 352 -18.57 -9.60 31.39
C ILE A 352 -18.59 -8.09 31.62
N GLU A 353 -18.55 -7.63 32.87
CA GLU A 353 -18.59 -6.20 33.15
C GLU A 353 -17.33 -5.48 32.62
N THR A 354 -16.14 -6.07 32.80
CA THR A 354 -14.91 -5.51 32.23
C THR A 354 -14.98 -5.47 30.70
N MET A 355 -15.44 -6.54 30.05
CA MET A 355 -15.62 -6.53 28.59
C MET A 355 -16.63 -5.46 28.16
N ARG A 356 -17.72 -5.25 28.93
CA ARG A 356 -18.75 -4.25 28.62
C ARG A 356 -18.19 -2.83 28.66
N ASP A 357 -17.38 -2.50 29.66
CA ASP A 357 -16.75 -1.19 29.79
C ASP A 357 -15.86 -0.89 28.58
N TYR A 358 -14.98 -1.82 28.22
CA TYR A 358 -14.12 -1.66 27.04
C TYR A 358 -14.93 -1.55 25.73
N MET A 359 -15.95 -2.40 25.55
CA MET A 359 -16.75 -2.41 24.33
C MET A 359 -17.61 -1.15 24.18
N SER A 360 -18.02 -0.51 25.30
CA SER A 360 -18.69 0.78 25.24
C SER A 360 -17.76 1.86 24.69
N ASP A 361 -16.55 1.98 25.23
CA ASP A 361 -15.56 2.96 24.78
C ASP A 361 -15.13 2.71 23.33
N TYR A 362 -14.91 1.46 22.95
CA TYR A 362 -14.53 1.11 21.59
C TYR A 362 -15.62 1.43 20.58
N LYS A 363 -16.88 1.19 20.91
CA LYS A 363 -18.02 1.48 20.05
C LYS A 363 -18.19 2.96 19.75
N ASP A 364 -17.87 3.81 20.72
CA ASP A 364 -18.03 5.25 20.59
C ASP A 364 -16.94 5.89 19.71
N HIS A 365 -15.77 5.23 19.54
CA HIS A 365 -14.61 5.82 18.90
C HIS A 365 -14.05 5.05 17.69
N LEU A 366 -14.40 3.76 17.52
CA LEU A 366 -14.03 2.99 16.34
C LEU A 366 -15.01 3.22 15.18
N ASN A 367 -14.49 3.10 13.98
CA ASN A 367 -15.33 2.96 12.79
C ASN A 367 -16.24 1.71 12.95
N PRO A 368 -17.54 1.80 12.62
CA PRO A 368 -18.49 0.69 12.79
C PRO A 368 -18.03 -0.63 12.15
N SER A 369 -17.43 -0.60 10.96
CA SER A 369 -16.95 -1.82 10.28
C SER A 369 -15.78 -2.48 11.04
N ILE A 370 -14.88 -1.68 11.62
CA ILE A 370 -13.78 -2.20 12.44
C ILE A 370 -14.31 -2.74 13.76
N PHE A 371 -15.32 -2.06 14.34
CA PHE A 371 -15.97 -2.52 15.57
C PHE A 371 -16.63 -3.88 15.39
N GLU A 372 -17.29 -4.14 14.25
CA GLU A 372 -17.87 -5.45 13.94
C GLU A 372 -16.79 -6.55 13.92
N ILE A 373 -15.64 -6.30 13.27
CA ILE A 373 -14.49 -7.23 13.26
C ILE A 373 -13.96 -7.45 14.68
N LEU A 374 -13.84 -6.39 15.47
CA LEU A 374 -13.36 -6.47 16.86
C LEU A 374 -14.31 -7.32 17.73
N VAL A 375 -15.64 -7.22 17.54
CA VAL A 375 -16.63 -8.07 18.23
C VAL A 375 -16.39 -9.54 17.92
N GLU A 376 -16.09 -9.89 16.66
CA GLU A 376 -15.77 -11.26 16.24
C GLU A 376 -14.47 -11.75 16.89
N ASP A 377 -13.41 -10.94 16.82
CA ASP A 377 -12.11 -11.27 17.42
C ASP A 377 -12.23 -11.45 18.95
N LEU A 378 -13.04 -10.61 19.63
CA LEU A 378 -13.27 -10.71 21.07
C LEU A 378 -14.07 -11.96 21.42
N LEU A 379 -15.10 -12.31 20.63
CA LEU A 379 -15.90 -13.51 20.80
C LEU A 379 -15.05 -14.78 20.66
N ASP A 380 -14.24 -14.85 19.62
CA ASP A 380 -13.34 -15.98 19.38
C ASP A 380 -12.32 -16.12 20.53
N ALA A 381 -11.74 -15.01 20.96
CA ALA A 381 -10.81 -15.02 22.09
C ALA A 381 -11.50 -15.47 23.41
N PHE A 382 -12.75 -15.06 23.65
CA PHE A 382 -13.55 -15.51 24.80
C PHE A 382 -13.80 -17.02 24.74
N LEU A 383 -14.27 -17.53 23.61
CA LEU A 383 -14.53 -18.97 23.43
C LEU A 383 -13.24 -19.81 23.62
N ILE A 384 -12.12 -19.36 23.06
CA ILE A 384 -10.80 -20.00 23.23
C ILE A 384 -10.39 -20.00 24.72
N ALA A 385 -10.55 -18.87 25.40
CA ALA A 385 -10.20 -18.76 26.82
C ALA A 385 -11.07 -19.70 27.71
N TYR A 386 -12.37 -19.78 27.42
CA TYR A 386 -13.28 -20.64 28.16
C TYR A 386 -13.02 -22.12 27.90
N LEU A 387 -12.83 -22.52 26.65
CA LEU A 387 -12.45 -23.89 26.26
C LEU A 387 -11.07 -24.28 26.86
N THR A 388 -10.13 -23.35 26.90
CA THR A 388 -8.83 -23.54 27.56
C THR A 388 -8.99 -23.76 29.06
N ALA A 389 -9.87 -23.02 29.74
CA ALA A 389 -10.17 -23.23 31.16
C ALA A 389 -10.76 -24.65 31.42
N LEU A 390 -11.66 -25.10 30.55
CA LEU A 390 -12.21 -26.48 30.60
C LEU A 390 -11.11 -27.53 30.37
N ARG A 391 -10.22 -27.33 29.39
CA ARG A 391 -9.09 -28.22 29.11
C ARG A 391 -8.11 -28.35 30.27
N ARG A 392 -7.91 -27.26 31.04
CA ARG A 392 -7.02 -27.20 32.20
C ARG A 392 -7.66 -27.68 33.50
N ALA A 393 -8.95 -28.07 33.46
CA ALA A 393 -9.68 -28.53 34.61
C ALA A 393 -8.95 -29.68 35.30
N ALA A 394 -8.76 -29.57 36.61
CA ALA A 394 -8.11 -30.65 37.39
C ALA A 394 -9.01 -31.90 37.46
N THR A 395 -8.39 -33.05 37.59
CA THR A 395 -9.13 -34.33 37.76
C THR A 395 -10.13 -34.23 38.91
N ARG A 396 -11.40 -34.53 38.65
CA ARG A 396 -12.51 -34.46 39.63
C ARG A 396 -12.79 -33.04 40.17
N SER A 397 -12.46 -32.00 39.41
CA SER A 397 -12.75 -30.61 39.80
C SER A 397 -14.18 -30.18 39.48
N LEU A 398 -14.85 -30.83 38.52
CA LEU A 398 -16.24 -30.58 38.16
C LEU A 398 -17.17 -31.34 39.07
N ARG A 399 -17.77 -30.63 40.05
CA ARG A 399 -18.74 -31.16 41.01
C ARG A 399 -20.10 -31.29 40.36
N MET A 400 -20.45 -32.45 39.88
CA MET A 400 -21.70 -32.70 39.17
C MET A 400 -22.92 -32.79 40.14
N PRO A 401 -24.14 -32.25 39.86
CA PRO A 401 -24.50 -31.48 38.67
C PRO A 401 -24.15 -29.97 38.74
N THR A 402 -23.74 -29.44 39.90
CA THR A 402 -23.53 -28.01 40.14
C THR A 402 -22.60 -27.35 39.10
N ALA A 403 -21.52 -28.04 38.71
CA ALA A 403 -20.62 -27.54 37.69
C ALA A 403 -21.30 -27.33 36.32
N LEU A 404 -22.21 -28.25 35.98
CA LEU A 404 -22.98 -28.16 34.73
C LEU A 404 -23.93 -26.96 34.71
N ASP A 405 -24.58 -26.69 35.85
CA ASP A 405 -25.47 -25.53 35.99
C ASP A 405 -24.69 -24.22 35.91
N LEU A 406 -23.49 -24.16 36.53
CA LEU A 406 -22.63 -23.00 36.41
C LEU A 406 -22.10 -22.77 34.98
N ILE A 407 -21.66 -23.84 34.29
CA ILE A 407 -21.23 -23.74 32.89
C ILE A 407 -22.36 -23.19 32.00
N LYS A 408 -23.60 -23.67 32.18
CA LYS A 408 -24.73 -23.14 31.44
C LYS A 408 -24.98 -21.68 31.73
N SER A 409 -24.95 -21.30 33.03
CA SER A 409 -25.14 -19.91 33.45
C SER A 409 -24.02 -18.98 32.88
N ASP A 410 -22.78 -19.45 32.84
CA ASP A 410 -21.68 -18.71 32.24
C ASP A 410 -21.87 -18.49 30.73
N ILE A 411 -22.29 -19.55 30.01
CA ILE A 411 -22.59 -19.50 28.59
C ILE A 411 -23.74 -18.55 28.30
N ASP A 412 -24.86 -18.65 29.08
CA ASP A 412 -26.02 -17.78 28.92
C ASP A 412 -25.64 -16.31 29.13
N SER A 413 -24.84 -16.01 30.18
CA SER A 413 -24.39 -14.66 30.48
C SER A 413 -23.50 -14.09 29.38
N ALA A 414 -22.58 -14.90 28.83
CA ALA A 414 -21.75 -14.50 27.72
C ALA A 414 -22.55 -14.31 26.42
N PHE A 415 -23.50 -15.21 26.15
CA PHE A 415 -24.37 -15.09 25.00
C PHE A 415 -25.22 -13.81 25.06
N GLU A 416 -25.83 -13.50 26.21
CA GLU A 416 -26.59 -12.25 26.43
C GLU A 416 -25.71 -11.01 26.20
N PHE A 417 -24.44 -11.02 26.65
CA PHE A 417 -23.51 -9.92 26.41
C PHE A 417 -23.24 -9.73 24.92
N PHE A 418 -22.83 -10.78 24.21
CA PHE A 418 -22.53 -10.67 22.78
C PHE A 418 -23.77 -10.39 21.93
N ALA A 419 -24.97 -10.79 22.36
CA ALA A 419 -26.24 -10.48 21.68
C ALA A 419 -26.57 -8.97 21.66
N THR A 420 -25.91 -8.16 22.49
CA THR A 420 -26.02 -6.70 22.42
C THR A 420 -25.22 -6.10 21.24
N HIS A 421 -24.29 -6.85 20.66
CA HIS A 421 -23.38 -6.39 19.61
C HIS A 421 -23.53 -7.17 18.29
N LYS A 422 -24.05 -8.41 18.34
CA LYS A 422 -24.18 -9.30 17.17
C LYS A 422 -25.57 -9.95 17.14
N PRO A 423 -26.15 -10.20 15.94
CA PRO A 423 -27.46 -10.87 15.83
C PRO A 423 -27.42 -12.24 16.52
N PRO A 424 -28.47 -12.59 17.32
CA PRO A 424 -28.51 -13.88 18.03
C PRO A 424 -28.40 -15.12 17.14
N GLN A 425 -28.83 -15.01 15.87
CA GLN A 425 -28.79 -16.11 14.91
C GLN A 425 -27.35 -16.48 14.55
N ASP A 426 -26.46 -15.46 14.35
CA ASP A 426 -25.06 -15.66 14.03
C ASP A 426 -24.29 -16.18 15.26
N LEU A 427 -24.63 -15.66 16.45
CA LEU A 427 -24.05 -16.13 17.71
C LEU A 427 -24.32 -17.60 18.00
N GLN A 428 -25.50 -18.14 17.63
CA GLN A 428 -25.80 -19.56 17.84
C GLN A 428 -24.74 -20.47 17.22
N LEU A 429 -24.24 -20.12 16.02
CA LEU A 429 -23.20 -20.89 15.34
C LEU A 429 -21.86 -20.83 16.10
N ASN A 430 -21.47 -19.65 16.60
CA ASN A 430 -20.22 -19.49 17.35
C ASN A 430 -20.27 -20.25 18.70
N PHE A 431 -21.43 -20.22 19.40
CA PHE A 431 -21.60 -20.90 20.68
C PHE A 431 -21.90 -22.40 20.56
N GLU A 432 -22.10 -22.93 19.36
CA GLU A 432 -22.43 -24.35 19.13
C GLU A 432 -21.37 -25.29 19.73
N VAL A 433 -20.08 -24.93 19.65
CA VAL A 433 -18.99 -25.70 20.24
C VAL A 433 -19.15 -25.86 21.76
N LEU A 434 -19.54 -24.81 22.48
CA LEU A 434 -19.78 -24.88 23.93
C LEU A 434 -21.04 -25.71 24.24
N ASN A 435 -22.09 -25.59 23.43
CA ASN A 435 -23.31 -26.40 23.58
C ASN A 435 -23.02 -27.90 23.39
N MET A 436 -22.17 -28.26 22.43
CA MET A 436 -21.69 -29.66 22.25
C MET A 436 -20.89 -30.14 23.46
N VAL A 437 -20.03 -29.29 24.04
CA VAL A 437 -19.29 -29.63 25.27
C VAL A 437 -20.24 -29.82 26.44
N VAL A 438 -21.27 -28.95 26.60
CA VAL A 438 -22.32 -29.09 27.61
C VAL A 438 -23.08 -30.41 27.44
N SER A 439 -23.41 -30.81 26.22
CA SER A 439 -24.05 -32.09 25.91
C SER A 439 -23.20 -33.27 26.36
N MET A 440 -21.93 -33.27 26.03
CA MET A 440 -20.97 -34.31 26.48
C MET A 440 -20.83 -34.37 28.01
N LEU A 441 -20.83 -33.21 28.67
CA LEU A 441 -20.78 -33.11 30.14
C LEU A 441 -22.11 -33.52 30.82
N SER A 442 -23.23 -33.43 30.12
CA SER A 442 -24.54 -33.86 30.62
C SER A 442 -24.78 -35.38 30.47
N ALA A 443 -24.05 -36.01 29.57
CA ALA A 443 -24.25 -37.40 29.21
C ALA A 443 -23.83 -38.38 30.32
N SER A 444 -24.57 -39.48 30.45
CA SER A 444 -24.14 -40.65 31.24
C SER A 444 -22.96 -41.36 30.57
N SER A 445 -22.20 -42.15 31.31
CA SER A 445 -21.01 -42.86 30.80
C SER A 445 -21.28 -43.65 29.52
N SER A 446 -22.48 -44.21 29.37
CA SER A 446 -22.91 -45.00 28.19
C SER A 446 -23.30 -44.12 26.98
N MET A 447 -23.60 -42.84 27.19
CA MET A 447 -24.14 -41.95 26.16
C MET A 447 -23.09 -40.94 25.64
N VAL A 448 -22.01 -40.71 26.36
CA VAL A 448 -20.95 -39.74 25.98
C VAL A 448 -20.50 -39.89 24.52
N PHE A 449 -20.48 -41.12 24.02
CA PHE A 449 -20.09 -41.41 22.63
C PHE A 449 -21.00 -40.72 21.62
N MET A 450 -22.29 -40.62 21.86
CA MET A 450 -23.25 -40.03 20.89
C MET A 450 -23.01 -38.54 20.74
N ASP A 451 -22.82 -37.83 21.85
CA ASP A 451 -22.58 -36.40 21.85
C ASP A 451 -21.18 -36.09 21.31
N TYR A 452 -20.15 -36.90 21.71
CA TYR A 452 -18.81 -36.81 21.14
C TYR A 452 -18.80 -37.01 19.63
N TRP A 453 -19.62 -37.89 19.10
CA TRP A 453 -19.69 -38.16 17.66
C TRP A 453 -20.06 -36.93 16.85
N THR A 454 -21.03 -36.16 17.32
CA THR A 454 -21.45 -34.90 16.70
C THR A 454 -20.36 -33.86 16.75
N PHE A 455 -19.70 -33.70 17.91
CA PHE A 455 -18.56 -32.82 18.09
C PHE A 455 -17.39 -33.19 17.16
N ALA A 456 -17.02 -34.47 17.13
CA ALA A 456 -15.85 -34.92 16.37
C ALA A 456 -15.99 -34.80 14.85
N LYS A 457 -17.20 -34.87 14.31
CA LYS A 457 -17.48 -34.63 12.89
C LYS A 457 -17.22 -33.19 12.45
N ILE A 458 -17.43 -32.22 13.32
CA ILE A 458 -17.30 -30.80 13.04
C ILE A 458 -15.90 -30.31 13.40
N HIS A 459 -15.43 -30.67 14.59
CA HIS A 459 -14.19 -30.13 15.16
C HIS A 459 -12.99 -31.07 15.10
N GLY A 460 -13.15 -32.26 14.49
CA GLY A 460 -12.12 -33.30 14.53
C GLY A 460 -12.08 -34.07 15.86
N PRO A 461 -11.19 -35.04 15.99
CA PRO A 461 -11.23 -35.98 17.13
C PRO A 461 -10.92 -35.37 18.49
N ASN A 462 -10.11 -34.31 18.58
CA ASN A 462 -9.76 -33.57 19.81
C ASN A 462 -9.71 -34.42 21.11
N LEU A 463 -9.22 -35.65 21.01
CA LEU A 463 -9.23 -36.64 22.12
C LEU A 463 -8.55 -36.15 23.41
N PRO A 464 -7.43 -35.36 23.37
CA PRO A 464 -6.83 -34.81 24.59
C PRO A 464 -7.77 -33.84 25.35
N PHE A 465 -8.50 -33.01 24.63
CA PHE A 465 -9.48 -32.09 25.22
C PHE A 465 -10.65 -32.87 25.85
N VAL A 466 -11.22 -33.82 25.10
CA VAL A 466 -12.34 -34.65 25.59
C VAL A 466 -11.90 -35.51 26.79
N GLU A 467 -10.70 -36.05 26.79
CA GLU A 467 -10.14 -36.79 27.94
C GLU A 467 -10.01 -35.87 29.18
N ALA A 468 -9.59 -34.63 29.00
CA ALA A 468 -9.48 -33.67 30.11
C ALA A 468 -10.83 -33.38 30.77
N ILE A 469 -11.87 -33.05 29.96
CA ILE A 469 -13.21 -32.72 30.49
C ILE A 469 -13.90 -33.92 31.14
N ILE A 470 -13.73 -35.13 30.59
CA ILE A 470 -14.29 -36.39 31.18
C ILE A 470 -13.58 -36.71 32.50
N LYS A 471 -12.25 -36.60 32.58
CA LYS A 471 -11.50 -36.77 33.83
C LYS A 471 -11.82 -35.72 34.90
N ALA A 472 -12.23 -34.53 34.50
CA ALA A 472 -12.60 -33.46 35.42
C ALA A 472 -13.91 -33.73 36.16
N ARG A 473 -14.80 -34.56 35.65
CA ARG A 473 -16.09 -34.94 36.30
C ARG A 473 -15.79 -35.77 37.57
N ASP A 474 -16.49 -35.42 38.66
CA ASP A 474 -16.35 -36.13 39.95
C ASP A 474 -17.27 -37.37 40.08
N ASP A 475 -18.33 -37.45 39.22
CA ASP A 475 -19.29 -38.55 39.18
C ASP A 475 -18.84 -39.77 38.35
N PHE A 476 -17.69 -39.67 37.61
CA PHE A 476 -17.11 -40.80 36.91
C PHE A 476 -15.89 -41.35 37.69
N ASP A 477 -15.87 -42.71 37.83
CA ASP A 477 -14.68 -43.35 38.35
C ASP A 477 -13.63 -43.57 37.27
N ARG A 478 -12.42 -44.00 37.70
CA ARG A 478 -11.30 -44.21 36.78
C ARG A 478 -11.55 -45.32 35.73
N VAL A 479 -12.36 -46.32 36.08
CA VAL A 479 -12.70 -47.43 35.17
C VAL A 479 -13.61 -46.90 34.08
N GLN A 480 -14.66 -46.20 34.46
CA GLN A 480 -15.59 -45.57 33.51
C GLN A 480 -14.88 -44.58 32.53
N VAL A 481 -13.98 -43.75 33.04
CA VAL A 481 -13.20 -42.82 32.19
C VAL A 481 -12.37 -43.61 31.17
N ASN A 482 -11.69 -44.69 31.58
CA ASN A 482 -10.89 -45.53 30.67
C ASN A 482 -11.77 -46.20 29.61
N GLU A 483 -12.90 -46.79 29.98
CA GLU A 483 -13.86 -47.45 29.07
C GLU A 483 -14.42 -46.45 28.04
N ILE A 484 -14.79 -45.23 28.48
CA ILE A 484 -15.23 -44.17 27.58
C ILE A 484 -14.11 -43.84 26.57
N MET A 485 -12.91 -43.55 27.04
CA MET A 485 -11.79 -43.17 26.18
C MET A 485 -11.34 -44.26 25.21
N GLU A 486 -11.35 -45.53 25.62
CA GLU A 486 -11.10 -46.66 24.71
C GLU A 486 -12.16 -46.76 23.62
N THR A 487 -13.43 -46.57 23.98
CA THR A 487 -14.55 -46.56 23.02
C THR A 487 -14.40 -45.42 22.00
N LEU A 488 -14.06 -44.20 22.46
CA LEU A 488 -13.87 -43.02 21.59
C LEU A 488 -12.68 -43.26 20.64
N ARG A 489 -11.52 -43.70 21.15
CA ARG A 489 -10.32 -43.98 20.33
C ARG A 489 -10.58 -45.06 19.27
N ARG A 490 -11.27 -46.16 19.65
CA ARG A 490 -11.64 -47.21 18.71
C ARG A 490 -12.56 -46.67 17.60
N LYS A 491 -13.58 -45.91 17.96
CA LYS A 491 -14.55 -45.35 17.01
C LYS A 491 -13.93 -44.33 16.07
N VAL A 492 -13.06 -43.44 16.54
CA VAL A 492 -12.32 -42.50 15.69
C VAL A 492 -11.51 -43.27 14.63
N LYS A 493 -10.90 -44.40 15.02
CA LYS A 493 -10.11 -45.21 14.09
C LYS A 493 -10.98 -46.00 13.11
N GLU A 494 -12.11 -46.57 13.58
CA GLU A 494 -13.04 -47.34 12.75
C GLU A 494 -13.70 -46.45 11.66
N GLU A 495 -14.05 -45.23 11.99
CA GLU A 495 -14.78 -44.29 11.10
C GLU A 495 -13.84 -43.34 10.34
N GLY A 496 -12.53 -43.39 10.61
CA GLY A 496 -11.52 -42.61 9.92
C GLY A 496 -11.67 -41.08 10.12
N ILE A 497 -12.13 -40.65 11.33
CA ILE A 497 -12.26 -39.20 11.60
C ILE A 497 -10.85 -38.61 11.70
N GLY A 498 -10.56 -37.67 10.78
CA GLY A 498 -9.37 -36.83 10.75
C GLY A 498 -9.62 -35.42 11.21
N GLU A 499 -8.65 -34.54 10.98
CA GLU A 499 -8.84 -33.11 11.17
C GLU A 499 -9.91 -32.56 10.22
N PRO A 500 -10.68 -31.55 10.63
CA PRO A 500 -11.72 -30.96 9.78
C PRO A 500 -11.10 -30.31 8.53
N ALA A 501 -11.84 -30.30 7.43
CA ALA A 501 -11.40 -29.70 6.16
C ALA A 501 -11.22 -28.18 6.24
N GLU A 502 -12.00 -27.53 7.09
CA GLU A 502 -11.92 -26.10 7.38
C GLU A 502 -11.43 -25.90 8.81
N PRO A 503 -10.59 -24.85 9.07
CA PRO A 503 -10.16 -24.53 10.42
C PRO A 503 -11.36 -24.24 11.32
N THR A 504 -11.41 -24.86 12.49
CA THR A 504 -12.39 -24.57 13.53
C THR A 504 -11.69 -24.01 14.75
N ILE A 505 -12.44 -23.41 15.67
CA ILE A 505 -11.91 -22.85 16.92
C ILE A 505 -11.13 -23.88 17.75
N MET A 506 -11.40 -25.17 17.57
CA MET A 506 -10.72 -26.28 18.26
C MET A 506 -9.38 -26.69 17.62
N VAL A 507 -9.10 -26.22 16.41
CA VAL A 507 -7.88 -26.53 15.61
C VAL A 507 -7.00 -25.29 15.44
N CYS A 508 -7.40 -24.15 16.01
CA CYS A 508 -6.63 -22.92 15.97
C CYS A 508 -5.27 -23.10 16.68
N ASP A 509 -4.16 -22.59 16.11
CA ASP A 509 -2.80 -22.72 16.66
C ASP A 509 -2.71 -22.24 18.12
N THR A 510 -3.48 -21.22 18.48
CA THR A 510 -3.58 -20.72 19.86
C THR A 510 -4.19 -21.73 20.84
N PHE A 511 -5.07 -22.63 20.37
CA PHE A 511 -5.64 -23.70 21.19
C PHE A 511 -4.73 -24.92 21.27
N SER A 512 -3.91 -25.17 20.24
CA SER A 512 -3.02 -26.35 20.14
C SER A 512 -1.70 -26.19 20.91
N THR A 513 -1.24 -24.96 21.16
CA THR A 513 0.09 -24.65 21.75
C THR A 513 0.07 -24.45 23.28
N HIS A 514 -1.05 -24.55 23.93
CA HIS A 514 -1.23 -24.46 25.38
C HIS A 514 -1.88 -25.72 25.96
#